data_ba2260b744db00232efa42189822a166
#
_entry.id   ba2260b744db00232efa42189822a166
#
_cell.length_a   1.000
_cell.length_b   1.000
_cell.length_c   1.000
_cell.angle_alpha   90.00
_cell.angle_beta   90.00
_cell.angle_gamma   90.00
#
_symmetry.space_group_name_H-M   'P 1'
#
loop_
_entity.id
_entity.type
_entity.pdbx_description
1 polymer ?
#
loop_
_entity_poly.entity_id
_entity_poly.type
_entity_poly.pdbx_seq_one_letter_code
_entity_poly.pdbx_strand_id
1 'polypeptide(L)'
;MKYIVSHSNNPAFNIALEAYAFREMLDEDEIFILWINEPTIVIGKHQNAIEEINKEYTDAHGIHVVRRLSGGGAVYHDLNNLNYTIISNKADEGAFDFKTFSKPVIDTLAKLGVKAEFTGRNDLEIDGKKFCGNAQAYYKGRMMHHGCLMFDVDTSVLADALKVSKDKIESKGIKSVRARVTNINDELPQKMDVLAFRDALLEQVKEENPDMTEYEFSEAELERIRQSEKEQFGNWDWIYGAAPEYTIKRSVRYPAGKITTYANVEKSLIKSIKIYGDFFGIGDVSDIEKLLVGSRYEYKDVLERLKTIDTSNYFSRMTTEEVAKAIVA
;
A
#
# COMPACT_ATOMS: atom_id res chain seq x y z
N MET A 1 11.07 12.06 -18.16
CA MET A 1 10.88 11.58 -16.77
C MET A 1 11.61 12.49 -15.79
N LYS A 2 11.02 12.82 -14.65
CA LYS A 2 11.69 13.50 -13.52
C LYS A 2 12.04 12.49 -12.44
N TYR A 3 13.13 12.75 -11.68
CA TYR A 3 13.38 11.98 -10.47
C TYR A 3 13.49 12.88 -9.24
N ILE A 4 13.14 12.31 -8.09
CA ILE A 4 13.19 12.96 -6.77
C ILE A 4 13.85 11.98 -5.80
N VAL A 5 14.86 12.46 -5.07
CA VAL A 5 15.42 11.73 -3.94
C VAL A 5 15.02 12.48 -2.67
N SER A 6 14.17 11.88 -1.85
CA SER A 6 13.84 12.50 -0.56
C SER A 6 15.00 12.35 0.42
N HIS A 7 15.41 13.46 1.00
CA HIS A 7 16.42 13.50 2.06
C HIS A 7 15.80 13.45 3.48
N SER A 8 14.46 13.43 3.57
CA SER A 8 13.74 13.27 4.82
C SER A 8 13.55 11.80 5.17
N ASN A 9 13.71 11.46 6.46
CA ASN A 9 13.31 10.16 6.97
C ASN A 9 11.94 10.19 7.68
N ASN A 10 11.30 11.38 7.77
CA ASN A 10 9.98 11.52 8.35
C ASN A 10 8.91 10.84 7.46
N PRO A 11 8.24 9.79 7.95
CA PRO A 11 7.30 9.01 7.13
C PRO A 11 6.07 9.81 6.68
N ALA A 12 5.54 10.70 7.52
CA ALA A 12 4.39 11.53 7.15
C ALA A 12 4.74 12.53 6.05
N PHE A 13 5.94 13.12 6.12
CA PHE A 13 6.47 13.99 5.07
C PHE A 13 6.68 13.24 3.76
N ASN A 14 7.30 12.05 3.80
CA ASN A 14 7.56 11.26 2.60
C ASN A 14 6.28 10.83 1.89
N ILE A 15 5.25 10.42 2.64
CA ILE A 15 3.93 10.12 2.07
C ILE A 15 3.25 11.40 1.53
N ALA A 16 3.41 12.55 2.19
CA ALA A 16 2.90 13.83 1.70
C ALA A 16 3.59 14.27 0.41
N LEU A 17 4.92 14.10 0.30
CA LEU A 17 5.70 14.35 -0.91
C LEU A 17 5.23 13.47 -2.07
N GLU A 18 5.08 12.16 -1.83
CA GLU A 18 4.56 11.23 -2.80
C GLU A 18 3.14 11.63 -3.27
N ALA A 19 2.28 12.01 -2.32
CA ALA A 19 0.93 12.47 -2.62
C ALA A 19 0.91 13.78 -3.43
N TYR A 20 1.80 14.70 -3.12
CA TYR A 20 1.98 15.94 -3.87
C TYR A 20 2.40 15.66 -5.32
N ALA A 21 3.44 14.84 -5.50
CA ALA A 21 3.89 14.44 -6.83
C ALA A 21 2.76 13.75 -7.63
N PHE A 22 1.98 12.91 -6.97
CA PHE A 22 0.88 12.18 -7.61
C PHE A 22 -0.32 13.04 -7.99
N ARG A 23 -0.68 14.05 -7.18
CA ARG A 23 -1.93 14.81 -7.31
C ARG A 23 -1.77 16.19 -7.91
N GLU A 24 -0.59 16.83 -7.72
CA GLU A 24 -0.35 18.22 -8.03
C GLU A 24 0.62 18.43 -9.21
N MET A 25 1.62 17.54 -9.40
CA MET A 25 2.59 17.65 -10.48
C MET A 25 2.04 17.05 -11.79
N LEU A 26 0.89 17.55 -12.25
CA LEU A 26 0.14 16.97 -13.37
C LEU A 26 0.79 17.19 -14.74
N ASP A 27 1.66 18.18 -14.84
CA ASP A 27 2.39 18.51 -16.08
C ASP A 27 3.58 17.55 -16.33
N GLU A 28 3.96 16.74 -15.35
CA GLU A 28 5.03 15.77 -15.47
C GLU A 28 4.46 14.38 -15.81
N ASP A 29 4.74 13.88 -17.00
CA ASP A 29 4.21 12.60 -17.49
C ASP A 29 4.67 11.40 -16.68
N GLU A 30 5.95 11.40 -16.25
CA GLU A 30 6.55 10.32 -15.47
C GLU A 30 7.49 10.87 -14.40
N ILE A 31 7.31 10.36 -13.16
CA ILE A 31 8.13 10.75 -12.01
C ILE A 31 8.62 9.48 -11.32
N PHE A 32 9.91 9.43 -10.98
CA PHE A 32 10.54 8.40 -10.17
C PHE A 32 10.99 8.99 -8.83
N ILE A 33 10.56 8.38 -7.70
CA ILE A 33 10.88 8.89 -6.36
C ILE A 33 11.58 7.79 -5.57
N LEU A 34 12.65 8.15 -4.85
CA LEU A 34 13.35 7.28 -3.89
C LEU A 34 13.29 7.92 -2.50
N TRP A 35 12.95 7.12 -1.49
CA TRP A 35 12.78 7.60 -0.13
C TRP A 35 12.96 6.50 0.92
N ILE A 36 13.40 6.90 2.13
CA ILE A 36 13.67 6.04 3.27
C ILE A 36 12.95 6.61 4.49
N ASN A 37 12.31 5.76 5.27
CA ASN A 37 11.66 6.15 6.52
C ASN A 37 12.45 5.68 7.74
N GLU A 38 12.39 6.47 8.81
CA GLU A 38 12.64 5.96 10.15
C GLU A 38 11.60 4.88 10.54
N PRO A 39 11.79 4.13 11.67
CA PRO A 39 10.93 3.01 12.02
C PRO A 39 9.44 3.33 11.94
N THR A 40 8.72 2.66 11.03
CA THR A 40 7.35 3.04 10.66
C THR A 40 6.51 1.83 10.24
N ILE A 41 5.28 1.75 10.70
CA ILE A 41 4.24 0.93 10.09
C ILE A 41 3.45 1.78 9.06
N VAL A 42 3.49 1.38 7.80
CA VAL A 42 2.69 1.99 6.73
C VAL A 42 1.48 1.13 6.45
N ILE A 43 0.30 1.61 6.82
CA ILE A 43 -0.97 0.91 6.56
C ILE A 43 -1.56 1.28 5.21
N GLY A 44 -2.26 0.33 4.60
CA GLY A 44 -2.99 0.57 3.34
C GLY A 44 -4.22 1.44 3.54
N LYS A 45 -4.66 2.11 2.46
CA LYS A 45 -5.78 3.05 2.44
C LYS A 45 -7.04 2.51 3.14
N HIS A 46 -7.35 1.23 2.95
CA HIS A 46 -8.59 0.60 3.40
C HIS A 46 -8.44 -0.28 4.65
N GLN A 47 -7.29 -0.20 5.35
CA GLN A 47 -7.10 -0.99 6.57
C GLN A 47 -7.65 -0.28 7.80
N ASN A 48 -8.25 -1.07 8.73
CA ASN A 48 -8.58 -0.59 10.06
C ASN A 48 -7.30 -0.61 10.92
N ALA A 49 -6.71 0.56 11.15
CA ALA A 49 -5.45 0.70 11.88
C ALA A 49 -5.50 0.05 13.26
N ILE A 50 -6.59 0.23 14.00
CA ILE A 50 -6.76 -0.26 15.38
C ILE A 50 -6.72 -1.80 15.44
N GLU A 51 -7.18 -2.47 14.38
CA GLU A 51 -7.16 -3.94 14.30
C GLU A 51 -5.87 -4.51 13.71
N GLU A 52 -5.14 -3.75 12.92
CA GLU A 52 -3.91 -4.22 12.26
C GLU A 52 -2.66 -3.96 13.10
N ILE A 53 -2.68 -2.96 14.00
CA ILE A 53 -1.49 -2.47 14.69
C ILE A 53 -1.55 -2.79 16.19
N ASN A 54 -0.41 -3.22 16.73
CA ASN A 54 -0.19 -3.28 18.17
C ASN A 54 0.28 -1.90 18.66
N LYS A 55 -0.70 -1.03 18.97
CA LYS A 55 -0.41 0.37 19.33
C LYS A 55 0.47 0.49 20.59
N GLU A 56 0.29 -0.38 21.58
CA GLU A 56 1.12 -0.39 22.78
C GLU A 56 2.60 -0.64 22.46
N TYR A 57 2.87 -1.59 21.55
CA TYR A 57 4.21 -1.89 21.10
C TYR A 57 4.81 -0.74 20.28
N THR A 58 4.06 -0.19 19.32
CA THR A 58 4.56 0.90 18.48
C THR A 58 4.87 2.15 19.29
N ASP A 59 4.02 2.52 20.26
CA ASP A 59 4.25 3.67 21.14
C ASP A 59 5.48 3.45 22.05
N ALA A 60 5.64 2.24 22.60
CA ALA A 60 6.77 1.92 23.48
C ALA A 60 8.14 1.92 22.76
N HIS A 61 8.14 1.64 21.44
CA HIS A 61 9.38 1.55 20.64
C HIS A 61 9.59 2.75 19.71
N GLY A 62 8.76 3.80 19.80
CA GLY A 62 8.87 4.98 18.94
C GLY A 62 8.64 4.70 17.46
N ILE A 63 7.82 3.68 17.14
CA ILE A 63 7.50 3.31 15.77
C ILE A 63 6.35 4.17 15.27
N HIS A 64 6.60 4.93 14.21
CA HIS A 64 5.58 5.77 13.58
C HIS A 64 4.50 4.92 12.92
N VAL A 65 3.30 5.49 12.80
CA VAL A 65 2.21 4.90 12.03
C VAL A 65 1.69 5.91 11.04
N VAL A 66 1.68 5.55 9.77
CA VAL A 66 1.15 6.40 8.69
C VAL A 66 0.24 5.59 7.77
N ARG A 67 -0.65 6.28 7.06
CA ARG A 67 -1.54 5.67 6.06
C ARG A 67 -1.21 6.18 4.68
N ARG A 68 -0.92 5.25 3.74
CA ARG A 68 -0.67 5.56 2.34
C ARG A 68 -1.96 5.68 1.51
N LEU A 69 -1.83 6.25 0.29
CA LEU A 69 -2.96 6.44 -0.63
C LEU A 69 -3.40 5.16 -1.35
N SER A 70 -2.51 4.17 -1.47
CA SER A 70 -2.81 2.89 -2.13
C SER A 70 -3.42 1.86 -1.19
N GLY A 71 -4.08 0.84 -1.75
CA GLY A 71 -4.58 -0.31 -1.01
C GLY A 71 -3.46 -1.27 -0.55
N GLY A 72 -3.84 -2.50 -0.23
CA GLY A 72 -2.93 -3.54 0.24
C GLY A 72 -2.78 -3.60 1.76
N GLY A 73 -1.92 -4.51 2.24
CA GLY A 73 -1.65 -4.76 3.67
C GLY A 73 -0.67 -3.78 4.30
N ALA A 74 -0.52 -3.85 5.62
CA ALA A 74 0.48 -3.10 6.38
C ALA A 74 1.89 -3.63 6.10
N VAL A 75 2.86 -2.72 6.04
CA VAL A 75 4.28 -3.00 5.90
C VAL A 75 5.06 -2.26 6.99
N TYR A 76 6.27 -2.76 7.28
CA TYR A 76 7.20 -2.12 8.19
C TYR A 76 8.37 -1.55 7.41
N HIS A 77 8.78 -0.35 7.74
CA HIS A 77 9.97 0.34 7.23
C HIS A 77 10.91 0.67 8.38
N ASP A 78 12.19 0.66 8.11
CA ASP A 78 13.25 1.25 8.93
C ASP A 78 14.29 1.93 8.03
N LEU A 79 15.37 2.43 8.59
CA LEU A 79 16.41 3.13 7.83
C LEU A 79 17.16 2.26 6.81
N ASN A 80 16.97 0.95 6.85
CA ASN A 80 17.53 -0.02 5.91
C ASN A 80 16.48 -0.55 4.92
N ASN A 81 15.31 0.07 4.86
CA ASN A 81 14.29 -0.19 3.85
C ASN A 81 14.30 0.93 2.81
N LEU A 82 14.51 0.61 1.56
CA LEU A 82 14.39 1.57 0.47
C LEU A 82 12.99 1.51 -0.15
N ASN A 83 12.36 2.66 -0.30
CA ASN A 83 11.11 2.77 -1.03
C ASN A 83 11.35 3.41 -2.38
N TYR A 84 10.64 2.93 -3.40
CA TYR A 84 10.60 3.55 -4.72
C TYR A 84 9.17 3.81 -5.13
N THR A 85 8.96 4.87 -5.91
CA THR A 85 7.66 5.23 -6.47
C THR A 85 7.81 5.61 -7.93
N ILE A 86 6.94 5.08 -8.77
CA ILE A 86 6.81 5.48 -10.17
C ILE A 86 5.40 6.05 -10.36
N ILE A 87 5.33 7.29 -10.84
CA ILE A 87 4.07 7.93 -11.22
C ILE A 87 4.07 8.06 -12.73
N SER A 88 2.98 7.65 -13.40
CA SER A 88 2.89 7.67 -14.85
C SER A 88 1.49 8.03 -15.35
N ASN A 89 1.42 8.86 -16.39
CA ASN A 89 0.20 9.18 -17.13
C ASN A 89 -0.09 8.15 -18.23
N LYS A 90 0.82 7.22 -18.48
CA LYS A 90 0.75 6.25 -19.60
C LYS A 90 0.13 4.90 -19.21
N ALA A 91 -0.22 4.70 -17.94
CA ALA A 91 -0.78 3.45 -17.49
C ALA A 91 -2.28 3.39 -17.77
N ASP A 92 -2.78 2.22 -18.20
CA ASP A 92 -4.21 1.96 -18.33
C ASP A 92 -4.87 1.99 -16.95
N GLU A 93 -5.90 2.82 -16.78
CA GLU A 93 -6.58 2.99 -15.52
C GLU A 93 -7.22 1.67 -15.06
N GLY A 94 -6.88 1.23 -13.82
CA GLY A 94 -7.40 0.01 -13.22
C GLY A 94 -6.73 -1.29 -13.68
N ALA A 95 -5.77 -1.26 -14.59
CA ALA A 95 -5.08 -2.45 -15.08
C ALA A 95 -4.21 -3.13 -14.00
N PHE A 96 -3.74 -2.40 -12.99
CA PHE A 96 -2.86 -2.90 -11.92
C PHE A 96 -1.69 -3.73 -12.45
N ASP A 97 -0.92 -3.15 -13.38
CA ASP A 97 0.29 -3.77 -13.95
C ASP A 97 1.49 -3.62 -13.00
N PHE A 98 1.57 -4.50 -12.04
CA PHE A 98 2.69 -4.52 -11.09
C PHE A 98 4.00 -5.00 -11.72
N LYS A 99 3.93 -5.87 -12.72
CA LYS A 99 5.11 -6.50 -13.30
C LYS A 99 5.96 -5.49 -14.07
N THR A 100 5.36 -4.70 -14.94
CA THR A 100 6.06 -3.70 -15.75
C THR A 100 6.75 -2.67 -14.86
N PHE A 101 6.02 -2.16 -13.84
CA PHE A 101 6.55 -1.11 -12.96
C PHE A 101 7.53 -1.61 -11.89
N SER A 102 7.71 -2.94 -11.74
CA SER A 102 8.75 -3.53 -10.90
C SER A 102 10.04 -3.89 -11.65
N LYS A 103 10.03 -3.75 -12.98
CA LYS A 103 11.17 -4.12 -13.85
C LYS A 103 12.48 -3.43 -13.45
N PRO A 104 12.54 -2.12 -13.16
CA PRO A 104 13.80 -1.45 -12.81
C PRO A 104 14.50 -2.09 -11.60
N VAL A 105 13.72 -2.55 -10.60
CA VAL A 105 14.25 -3.24 -9.43
C VAL A 105 14.85 -4.59 -9.80
N ILE A 106 14.14 -5.37 -10.64
CA ILE A 106 14.60 -6.68 -11.10
C ILE A 106 15.90 -6.54 -11.90
N ASP A 107 15.97 -5.56 -12.81
CA ASP A 107 17.13 -5.33 -13.66
C ASP A 107 18.34 -4.85 -12.84
N THR A 108 18.11 -4.00 -11.82
CA THR A 108 19.17 -3.58 -10.88
C THR A 108 19.75 -4.80 -10.16
N LEU A 109 18.90 -5.67 -9.61
CA LEU A 109 19.34 -6.88 -8.91
C LEU A 109 20.09 -7.83 -9.83
N ALA A 110 19.64 -7.97 -11.07
CA ALA A 110 20.33 -8.80 -12.07
C ALA A 110 21.76 -8.30 -12.36
N LYS A 111 21.96 -6.97 -12.47
CA LYS A 111 23.30 -6.36 -12.60
C LYS A 111 24.18 -6.60 -11.37
N LEU A 112 23.57 -6.65 -10.19
CA LEU A 112 24.25 -6.95 -8.93
C LEU A 112 24.47 -8.46 -8.68
N GLY A 113 24.09 -9.32 -9.63
CA GLY A 113 24.29 -10.76 -9.57
C GLY A 113 23.21 -11.53 -8.83
N VAL A 114 22.06 -10.92 -8.58
CA VAL A 114 20.91 -11.55 -7.89
C VAL A 114 19.76 -11.77 -8.86
N LYS A 115 19.23 -12.99 -8.92
CA LYS A 115 18.05 -13.32 -9.71
C LYS A 115 16.80 -13.06 -8.89
N ALA A 116 16.06 -12.02 -9.24
CA ALA A 116 14.75 -11.69 -8.68
C ALA A 116 13.64 -11.94 -9.68
N GLU A 117 12.44 -12.23 -9.21
CA GLU A 117 11.28 -12.46 -10.06
C GLU A 117 10.00 -11.87 -9.46
N PHE A 118 9.09 -11.47 -10.33
CA PHE A 118 7.75 -11.04 -9.95
C PHE A 118 6.88 -12.28 -9.72
N THR A 119 6.22 -12.34 -8.56
CA THR A 119 5.40 -13.49 -8.18
C THR A 119 4.04 -13.06 -7.62
N GLY A 120 3.07 -13.98 -7.71
CA GLY A 120 1.76 -13.79 -7.12
C GLY A 120 1.01 -12.57 -7.65
N ARG A 121 0.50 -11.76 -6.71
CA ARG A 121 -0.31 -10.60 -7.02
C ARG A 121 0.51 -9.32 -7.18
N ASN A 122 1.46 -9.10 -6.31
CA ASN A 122 2.19 -7.83 -6.18
C ASN A 122 3.51 -7.96 -5.41
N ASP A 123 4.11 -9.15 -5.39
CA ASP A 123 5.34 -9.41 -4.64
C ASP A 123 6.53 -9.59 -5.59
N LEU A 124 7.75 -9.22 -5.13
CA LEU A 124 9.00 -9.63 -5.73
C LEU A 124 9.71 -10.59 -4.79
N GLU A 125 10.28 -11.65 -5.36
CA GLU A 125 10.91 -12.72 -4.61
C GLU A 125 12.32 -13.04 -5.13
N ILE A 126 13.18 -13.48 -4.22
CA ILE A 126 14.46 -14.10 -4.48
C ILE A 126 14.38 -15.52 -3.88
N ASP A 127 14.56 -16.54 -4.70
CA ASP A 127 14.50 -17.96 -4.28
C ASP A 127 13.24 -18.32 -3.48
N GLY A 128 12.08 -17.79 -3.90
CA GLY A 128 10.79 -18.04 -3.28
C GLY A 128 10.57 -17.32 -1.94
N LYS A 129 11.42 -16.36 -1.57
CA LYS A 129 11.27 -15.50 -0.41
C LYS A 129 11.00 -14.07 -0.86
N LYS A 130 9.97 -13.46 -0.30
CA LYS A 130 9.59 -12.08 -0.61
C LYS A 130 10.61 -11.10 -0.04
N PHE A 131 11.05 -10.14 -0.87
CA PHE A 131 11.86 -9.00 -0.46
C PHE A 131 11.19 -7.65 -0.76
N CYS A 132 10.12 -7.64 -1.57
CA CYS A 132 9.39 -6.42 -1.90
C CYS A 132 7.89 -6.68 -1.99
N GLY A 133 7.11 -5.75 -1.48
CA GLY A 133 5.68 -5.67 -1.69
C GLY A 133 5.33 -4.39 -2.43
N ASN A 134 4.50 -4.49 -3.47
CA ASN A 134 4.10 -3.36 -4.30
C ASN A 134 2.63 -3.02 -4.10
N ALA A 135 2.29 -1.75 -4.31
CA ALA A 135 0.91 -1.28 -4.34
C ALA A 135 0.74 -0.21 -5.41
N GLN A 136 -0.48 -0.08 -5.92
CA GLN A 136 -0.81 0.93 -6.94
C GLN A 136 -2.04 1.73 -6.50
N ALA A 137 -2.09 2.97 -6.96
CA ALA A 137 -3.24 3.85 -6.83
C ALA A 137 -3.46 4.62 -8.15
N TYR A 138 -4.71 5.02 -8.38
CA TYR A 138 -5.10 5.80 -9.56
C TYR A 138 -5.77 7.11 -9.15
N TYR A 139 -5.48 8.16 -9.90
CA TYR A 139 -6.08 9.48 -9.69
C TYR A 139 -6.07 10.27 -11.01
N LYS A 140 -7.26 10.61 -11.51
CA LYS A 140 -7.43 11.42 -12.73
C LYS A 140 -6.62 10.89 -13.93
N GLY A 141 -6.67 9.59 -14.19
CA GLY A 141 -5.94 8.96 -15.30
C GLY A 141 -4.45 8.74 -15.05
N ARG A 142 -3.92 9.13 -13.88
CA ARG A 142 -2.55 8.83 -13.46
C ARG A 142 -2.49 7.58 -12.62
N MET A 143 -1.43 6.82 -12.78
CA MET A 143 -1.09 5.69 -11.92
C MET A 143 0.11 6.05 -11.05
N MET A 144 0.03 5.68 -9.78
CA MET A 144 1.15 5.65 -8.85
C MET A 144 1.42 4.20 -8.46
N HIS A 145 2.62 3.73 -8.75
CA HIS A 145 3.14 2.43 -8.32
C HIS A 145 4.24 2.67 -7.29
N HIS A 146 4.16 2.05 -6.14
CA HIS A 146 5.23 2.09 -5.17
C HIS A 146 5.51 0.71 -4.58
N GLY A 147 6.77 0.50 -4.20
CA GLY A 147 7.26 -0.72 -3.56
C GLY A 147 8.18 -0.41 -2.39
N CYS A 148 8.16 -1.31 -1.40
CA CYS A 148 9.08 -1.30 -0.29
C CYS A 148 10.09 -2.44 -0.42
N LEU A 149 11.36 -2.08 -0.55
CA LEU A 149 12.48 -3.00 -0.74
C LEU A 149 13.12 -3.30 0.61
N MET A 150 12.99 -4.53 1.08
CA MET A 150 13.64 -5.01 2.30
C MET A 150 15.13 -5.20 2.00
N PHE A 151 15.92 -4.13 2.23
CA PHE A 151 17.35 -4.19 1.91
C PHE A 151 18.15 -4.87 3.02
N ASP A 152 18.03 -4.37 4.27
CA ASP A 152 18.65 -4.95 5.47
C ASP A 152 17.78 -4.67 6.70
N VAL A 153 16.48 -4.91 6.57
CA VAL A 153 15.42 -4.59 7.53
C VAL A 153 15.46 -5.53 8.72
N ASP A 154 15.29 -4.99 9.94
CA ASP A 154 15.04 -5.83 11.12
C ASP A 154 13.65 -6.44 11.11
N THR A 155 13.54 -7.66 10.58
CA THR A 155 12.28 -8.40 10.52
C THR A 155 11.74 -8.88 11.86
N SER A 156 12.51 -8.71 12.96
CA SER A 156 12.05 -9.11 14.30
C SER A 156 10.88 -8.26 14.79
N VAL A 157 10.85 -7.00 14.39
CA VAL A 157 9.83 -6.02 14.78
C VAL A 157 8.45 -6.33 14.19
N LEU A 158 8.39 -6.93 13.00
CA LEU A 158 7.13 -7.20 12.28
C LEU A 158 6.11 -8.00 13.08
N ALA A 159 6.57 -9.03 13.80
CA ALA A 159 5.69 -9.93 14.52
C ALA A 159 5.03 -9.27 15.74
N ASP A 160 5.73 -8.33 16.37
CA ASP A 160 5.30 -7.68 17.61
C ASP A 160 4.53 -6.37 17.33
N ALA A 161 4.89 -5.67 16.25
CA ALA A 161 4.27 -4.40 15.86
C ALA A 161 2.92 -4.58 15.17
N LEU A 162 2.67 -5.72 14.51
CA LEU A 162 1.41 -6.01 13.82
C LEU A 162 0.58 -7.03 14.61
N LYS A 163 -0.73 -6.78 14.72
CA LYS A 163 -1.69 -7.79 15.21
C LYS A 163 -1.89 -8.83 14.13
N VAL A 164 -1.29 -10.00 14.28
CA VAL A 164 -1.49 -11.12 13.34
C VAL A 164 -2.88 -11.70 13.56
N SER A 165 -3.81 -11.48 12.61
CA SER A 165 -5.14 -12.10 12.70
C SER A 165 -5.05 -13.63 12.63
N LYS A 166 -5.90 -14.33 13.39
CA LYS A 166 -5.98 -15.80 13.38
C LYS A 166 -6.13 -16.38 11.97
N ASP A 167 -6.88 -15.68 11.10
CA ASP A 167 -7.08 -16.07 9.69
C ASP A 167 -5.80 -16.09 8.87
N LYS A 168 -4.83 -15.19 9.16
CA LYS A 168 -3.50 -15.21 8.54
C LYS A 168 -2.67 -16.40 9.02
N ILE A 169 -2.88 -16.84 10.25
CA ILE A 169 -2.21 -18.02 10.83
C ILE A 169 -2.78 -19.30 10.22
N GLU A 170 -4.10 -19.42 10.12
CA GLU A 170 -4.79 -20.62 9.63
C GLU A 170 -4.63 -20.83 8.11
N SER A 171 -4.71 -19.75 7.31
CA SER A 171 -4.66 -19.82 5.84
C SER A 171 -3.26 -20.08 5.24
N LYS A 172 -2.18 -19.85 6.00
CA LYS A 172 -0.80 -19.94 5.50
C LYS A 172 0.10 -20.92 6.26
N GLY A 173 -0.43 -21.66 7.23
CA GLY A 173 0.38 -22.56 8.09
C GLY A 173 1.38 -21.78 8.99
N ILE A 174 1.79 -22.37 10.10
CA ILE A 174 2.62 -21.76 11.16
C ILE A 174 4.11 -21.57 10.73
N LYS A 175 4.43 -21.46 9.46
CA LYS A 175 5.77 -20.99 9.09
C LYS A 175 5.85 -19.50 9.41
N SER A 176 6.78 -19.14 10.29
CA SER A 176 6.96 -17.75 10.75
C SER A 176 7.04 -16.79 9.56
N VAL A 177 6.60 -15.54 9.75
CA VAL A 177 6.77 -14.46 8.77
C VAL A 177 8.22 -14.42 8.27
N ARG A 178 9.19 -14.59 9.17
CA ARG A 178 10.64 -14.68 8.88
C ARG A 178 11.02 -15.74 7.85
N ALA A 179 10.34 -16.88 7.80
CA ALA A 179 10.67 -17.95 6.84
C ALA A 179 10.22 -17.66 5.40
N ARG A 180 9.46 -16.57 5.19
CA ARG A 180 8.86 -16.20 3.89
C ARG A 180 9.40 -14.90 3.31
N VAL A 181 10.25 -14.19 4.04
CA VAL A 181 10.88 -12.96 3.60
C VAL A 181 12.38 -13.08 3.61
N THR A 182 13.05 -12.24 2.83
CA THR A 182 14.51 -12.09 2.83
C THR A 182 14.86 -10.63 2.67
N ASN A 183 16.05 -10.26 3.09
CA ASN A 183 16.66 -8.98 2.78
C ASN A 183 17.48 -9.09 1.49
N ILE A 184 17.44 -8.07 0.66
CA ILE A 184 18.25 -7.99 -0.55
C ILE A 184 19.73 -8.14 -0.21
N ASN A 185 20.20 -7.43 0.83
CA ASN A 185 21.61 -7.46 1.21
C ASN A 185 22.08 -8.88 1.57
N ASP A 186 21.23 -9.73 2.16
CA ASP A 186 21.59 -11.13 2.46
C ASP A 186 21.92 -11.95 1.23
N GLU A 187 21.29 -11.64 0.11
CA GLU A 187 21.40 -12.38 -1.16
C GLU A 187 22.45 -11.79 -2.11
N LEU A 188 22.99 -10.58 -1.84
CA LEU A 188 24.04 -9.96 -2.65
C LEU A 188 25.36 -10.70 -2.54
N PRO A 189 26.05 -10.97 -3.66
CA PRO A 189 27.42 -11.51 -3.65
C PRO A 189 28.42 -10.60 -2.94
N GLN A 190 28.26 -9.29 -3.10
CA GLN A 190 29.05 -8.28 -2.42
C GLN A 190 28.11 -7.38 -1.60
N LYS A 191 28.31 -7.37 -0.28
CA LYS A 191 27.49 -6.54 0.63
C LYS A 191 27.72 -5.05 0.37
N MET A 192 26.66 -4.27 0.53
CA MET A 192 26.71 -2.81 0.41
C MET A 192 25.73 -2.18 1.42
N ASP A 193 25.76 -0.87 1.57
CA ASP A 193 24.73 -0.16 2.34
C ASP A 193 23.51 0.20 1.49
N VAL A 194 22.43 0.60 2.14
CA VAL A 194 21.17 0.94 1.48
C VAL A 194 21.29 2.16 0.55
N LEU A 195 22.19 3.10 0.84
CA LEU A 195 22.38 4.28 0.01
C LEU A 195 23.14 3.92 -1.27
N ALA A 196 24.13 3.03 -1.20
CA ALA A 196 24.81 2.49 -2.39
C ALA A 196 23.83 1.72 -3.27
N PHE A 197 22.91 0.94 -2.68
CA PHE A 197 21.85 0.25 -3.43
C PHE A 197 20.84 1.24 -4.05
N ARG A 198 20.44 2.30 -3.32
CA ARG A 198 19.62 3.39 -3.84
C ARG A 198 20.24 4.01 -5.10
N ASP A 199 21.52 4.31 -5.02
CA ASP A 199 22.24 4.95 -6.13
C ASP A 199 22.37 3.98 -7.34
N ALA A 200 22.60 2.69 -7.10
CA ALA A 200 22.58 1.67 -8.15
C ALA A 200 21.20 1.56 -8.85
N LEU A 201 20.11 1.63 -8.09
CA LEU A 201 18.75 1.64 -8.65
C LEU A 201 18.48 2.91 -9.44
N LEU A 202 18.91 4.07 -8.95
CA LEU A 202 18.77 5.34 -9.66
C LEU A 202 19.54 5.33 -10.98
N GLU A 203 20.78 4.84 -10.99
CA GLU A 203 21.58 4.73 -12.20
C GLU A 203 20.95 3.76 -13.22
N GLN A 204 20.38 2.63 -12.78
CA GLN A 204 19.63 1.72 -13.67
C GLN A 204 18.47 2.45 -14.35
N VAL A 205 17.69 3.23 -13.60
CA VAL A 205 16.56 3.98 -14.16
C VAL A 205 17.03 5.08 -15.11
N LYS A 206 18.15 5.77 -14.81
CA LYS A 206 18.75 6.78 -15.69
C LYS A 206 19.26 6.19 -17.02
N GLU A 207 19.87 5.00 -16.98
CA GLU A 207 20.31 4.32 -18.21
C GLU A 207 19.13 3.98 -19.13
N GLU A 208 17.99 3.60 -18.57
CA GLU A 208 16.75 3.35 -19.32
C GLU A 208 16.06 4.65 -19.78
N ASN A 209 16.35 5.78 -19.12
CA ASN A 209 15.76 7.09 -19.39
C ASN A 209 16.84 8.19 -19.48
N PRO A 210 17.62 8.26 -20.58
CA PRO A 210 18.76 9.17 -20.69
C PRO A 210 18.43 10.67 -20.51
N ASP A 211 17.19 11.08 -20.82
CA ASP A 211 16.71 12.46 -20.66
C ASP A 211 16.13 12.74 -19.27
N MET A 212 16.31 11.84 -18.30
CA MET A 212 15.81 11.98 -16.94
C MET A 212 16.58 13.05 -16.19
N THR A 213 15.87 13.98 -15.56
CA THR A 213 16.44 15.09 -14.79
C THR A 213 15.90 15.14 -13.38
N GLU A 214 16.72 15.62 -12.45
CA GLU A 214 16.30 15.84 -11.07
C GLU A 214 15.22 16.93 -11.00
N TYR A 215 14.26 16.75 -10.12
CA TYR A 215 13.26 17.75 -9.79
C TYR A 215 13.57 18.33 -8.43
N GLU A 216 13.82 19.63 -8.39
CA GLU A 216 14.02 20.40 -7.18
C GLU A 216 12.72 21.14 -6.82
N PHE A 217 12.20 20.89 -5.64
CA PHE A 217 11.01 21.58 -5.16
C PHE A 217 11.32 23.02 -4.79
N SER A 218 10.47 23.95 -5.22
CA SER A 218 10.45 25.31 -4.69
C SER A 218 10.01 25.35 -3.23
N GLU A 219 10.37 26.41 -2.49
CA GLU A 219 9.90 26.61 -1.11
C GLU A 219 8.37 26.62 -0.99
N ALA A 220 7.66 27.15 -1.99
CA ALA A 220 6.20 27.14 -2.01
C ALA A 220 5.62 25.72 -2.13
N GLU A 221 6.25 24.85 -2.88
CA GLU A 221 5.85 23.43 -3.00
C GLU A 221 6.17 22.68 -1.71
N LEU A 222 7.38 22.88 -1.16
CA LEU A 222 7.76 22.28 0.12
C LEU A 222 6.79 22.68 1.24
N GLU A 223 6.35 23.94 1.27
CA GLU A 223 5.37 24.39 2.26
C GLU A 223 4.02 23.70 2.07
N ARG A 224 3.54 23.50 0.84
CA ARG A 224 2.32 22.72 0.57
C ARG A 224 2.46 21.26 0.98
N ILE A 225 3.63 20.66 0.78
CA ILE A 225 3.92 19.30 1.23
C ILE A 225 3.88 19.24 2.77
N ARG A 226 4.53 20.19 3.48
CA ARG A 226 4.50 20.29 4.96
C ARG A 226 3.08 20.53 5.49
N GLN A 227 2.30 21.33 4.81
CA GLN A 227 0.90 21.54 5.17
C GLN A 227 0.10 20.22 5.04
N SER A 228 0.25 19.51 3.93
CA SER A 228 -0.39 18.20 3.71
C SER A 228 0.10 17.14 4.70
N GLU A 229 1.39 17.13 5.04
CA GLU A 229 1.93 16.31 6.12
C GLU A 229 1.17 16.54 7.42
N LYS A 230 1.03 17.79 7.84
CA LYS A 230 0.38 18.16 9.12
C LYS A 230 -1.13 17.92 9.12
N GLU A 231 -1.82 18.31 8.05
CA GLU A 231 -3.29 18.30 7.99
C GLU A 231 -3.88 16.94 7.63
N GLN A 232 -3.14 16.12 6.88
CA GLN A 232 -3.60 14.81 6.43
C GLN A 232 -2.72 13.68 6.95
N PHE A 233 -1.49 13.53 6.47
CA PHE A 233 -0.72 12.29 6.63
C PHE A 233 -0.17 12.06 8.03
N GLY A 234 0.06 13.11 8.82
CA GLY A 234 0.36 13.04 10.26
C GLY A 234 -0.86 13.19 11.16
N ASN A 235 -2.06 13.38 10.58
CA ASN A 235 -3.28 13.58 11.35
C ASN A 235 -3.85 12.24 11.86
N TRP A 236 -4.27 12.23 13.11
CA TRP A 236 -4.83 11.04 13.77
C TRP A 236 -6.08 10.50 13.06
N ASP A 237 -6.97 11.41 12.61
CA ASP A 237 -8.22 11.02 11.96
C ASP A 237 -7.96 10.32 10.61
N TRP A 238 -6.94 10.75 9.86
CA TRP A 238 -6.53 10.07 8.63
C TRP A 238 -5.93 8.69 8.91
N ILE A 239 -5.07 8.58 9.94
CA ILE A 239 -4.34 7.35 10.24
C ILE A 239 -5.25 6.31 10.84
N TYR A 240 -5.97 6.66 11.92
CA TYR A 240 -6.75 5.72 12.70
C TYR A 240 -8.24 5.76 12.34
N GLY A 241 -8.77 6.93 11.96
CA GLY A 241 -10.19 7.14 11.74
C GLY A 241 -11.03 6.91 13.00
N ALA A 242 -12.31 7.21 12.94
CA ALA A 242 -13.23 6.79 13.98
C ALA A 242 -13.55 5.30 13.80
N ALA A 243 -13.36 4.49 14.83
CA ALA A 243 -13.89 3.13 14.85
C ALA A 243 -15.42 3.21 14.77
N PRO A 244 -16.07 2.58 13.77
CA PRO A 244 -17.52 2.69 13.62
C PRO A 244 -18.24 1.91 14.74
N GLU A 245 -19.34 2.45 15.23
CA GLU A 245 -20.30 1.65 16.00
C GLU A 245 -20.96 0.64 15.05
N TYR A 246 -21.05 -0.63 15.46
CA TYR A 246 -21.62 -1.68 14.65
C TYR A 246 -22.38 -2.72 15.48
N THR A 247 -23.40 -3.32 14.87
CA THR A 247 -24.13 -4.48 15.42
C THR A 247 -23.64 -5.80 14.83
N ILE A 248 -23.08 -5.76 13.60
CA ILE A 248 -22.59 -6.93 12.88
C ILE A 248 -21.20 -6.64 12.34
N LYS A 249 -20.25 -7.55 12.63
CA LYS A 249 -18.92 -7.59 12.01
C LYS A 249 -18.78 -8.88 11.21
N ARG A 250 -18.31 -8.76 9.97
CA ARG A 250 -17.97 -9.89 9.11
C ARG A 250 -16.58 -9.72 8.53
N SER A 251 -15.91 -10.83 8.25
CA SER A 251 -14.59 -10.81 7.63
C SER A 251 -14.44 -12.03 6.73
N VAL A 252 -14.15 -11.79 5.45
CA VAL A 252 -13.95 -12.85 4.45
C VAL A 252 -12.66 -12.59 3.69
N ARG A 253 -11.86 -13.64 3.46
CA ARG A 253 -10.64 -13.57 2.66
C ARG A 253 -10.84 -14.30 1.34
N TYR A 254 -10.53 -13.58 0.25
CA TYR A 254 -10.44 -14.11 -1.11
C TYR A 254 -8.98 -14.09 -1.59
N PRO A 255 -8.64 -14.77 -2.69
CA PRO A 255 -7.31 -14.65 -3.30
C PRO A 255 -6.91 -13.20 -3.62
N ALA A 256 -7.89 -12.36 -3.98
CA ALA A 256 -7.70 -10.96 -4.33
C ALA A 256 -7.54 -10.03 -3.11
N GLY A 257 -7.86 -10.49 -1.89
CA GLY A 257 -7.72 -9.70 -0.67
C GLY A 257 -8.75 -10.05 0.39
N LYS A 258 -8.64 -9.41 1.55
CA LYS A 258 -9.58 -9.54 2.67
C LYS A 258 -10.58 -8.39 2.62
N ILE A 259 -11.86 -8.67 2.83
CA ILE A 259 -12.90 -7.68 3.11
C ILE A 259 -13.37 -7.88 4.55
N THR A 260 -13.43 -6.81 5.32
CA THR A 260 -14.04 -6.77 6.66
C THR A 260 -15.08 -5.68 6.68
N THR A 261 -16.31 -6.03 7.03
CA THR A 261 -17.43 -5.10 7.12
C THR A 261 -17.89 -4.93 8.56
N TYR A 262 -18.26 -3.71 8.91
CA TYR A 262 -18.88 -3.31 10.16
C TYR A 262 -20.19 -2.64 9.81
N ALA A 263 -21.31 -3.32 10.06
CA ALA A 263 -22.63 -2.83 9.71
C ALA A 263 -23.46 -2.56 10.98
N ASN A 264 -24.14 -1.42 11.03
CA ASN A 264 -25.22 -1.18 11.96
C ASN A 264 -26.53 -1.51 11.26
N VAL A 265 -27.23 -2.55 11.75
CA VAL A 265 -28.46 -3.07 11.14
C VAL A 265 -29.62 -2.93 12.13
N GLU A 266 -30.66 -2.20 11.70
CA GLU A 266 -31.88 -2.02 12.48
C GLU A 266 -33.09 -2.42 11.62
N LYS A 267 -33.99 -3.22 12.18
CA LYS A 267 -35.19 -3.74 11.48
C LYS A 267 -34.85 -4.34 10.12
N SER A 268 -33.73 -5.11 10.10
CA SER A 268 -33.17 -5.74 8.89
C SER A 268 -32.67 -4.77 7.82
N LEU A 269 -32.57 -3.48 8.08
CA LEU A 269 -32.05 -2.47 7.16
C LEU A 269 -30.66 -2.01 7.59
N ILE A 270 -29.77 -1.85 6.63
CA ILE A 270 -28.42 -1.26 6.83
C ILE A 270 -28.61 0.23 7.13
N LYS A 271 -28.28 0.67 8.35
CA LYS A 271 -28.27 2.08 8.75
C LYS A 271 -26.94 2.75 8.46
N SER A 272 -25.87 2.03 8.70
CA SER A 272 -24.52 2.42 8.32
C SER A 272 -23.69 1.17 8.06
N ILE A 273 -22.70 1.29 7.21
CA ILE A 273 -21.72 0.24 6.95
C ILE A 273 -20.35 0.86 6.71
N LYS A 274 -19.30 0.20 7.21
CA LYS A 274 -17.90 0.51 6.94
C LYS A 274 -17.21 -0.72 6.40
N ILE A 275 -16.43 -0.53 5.34
CA ILE A 275 -15.74 -1.61 4.63
C ILE A 275 -14.23 -1.36 4.70
N TYR A 276 -13.52 -2.30 5.30
CA TYR A 276 -12.06 -2.29 5.45
C TYR A 276 -11.45 -3.54 4.82
N GLY A 277 -10.16 -3.49 4.50
CA GLY A 277 -9.46 -4.65 3.97
C GLY A 277 -8.10 -4.34 3.37
N ASP A 278 -7.49 -5.38 2.79
CA ASP A 278 -6.22 -5.30 2.07
C ASP A 278 -6.39 -5.49 0.55
N PHE A 279 -7.59 -5.16 0.04
CA PHE A 279 -7.92 -5.16 -1.38
C PHE A 279 -7.39 -3.89 -2.08
N PHE A 280 -7.30 -3.96 -3.41
CA PHE A 280 -6.99 -2.83 -4.28
C PHE A 280 -8.26 -2.34 -4.98
N GLY A 281 -8.30 -1.05 -5.32
CA GLY A 281 -9.37 -0.42 -6.09
C GLY A 281 -9.00 1.03 -6.45
N ILE A 282 -9.57 1.54 -7.51
CA ILE A 282 -9.40 2.94 -7.95
C ILE A 282 -10.48 3.85 -7.34
N GLY A 283 -11.67 3.29 -7.10
CA GLY A 283 -12.82 3.99 -6.52
C GLY A 283 -12.70 4.23 -5.02
N ASP A 284 -13.51 5.15 -4.51
CA ASP A 284 -13.65 5.37 -3.08
C ASP A 284 -14.71 4.42 -2.52
N VAL A 285 -14.29 3.52 -1.62
CA VAL A 285 -15.17 2.52 -1.00
C VAL A 285 -16.35 3.16 -0.27
N SER A 286 -16.26 4.43 0.13
CA SER A 286 -17.38 5.16 0.72
C SER A 286 -18.59 5.28 -0.21
N ASP A 287 -18.41 5.14 -1.52
CA ASP A 287 -19.52 5.14 -2.48
C ASP A 287 -20.33 3.85 -2.38
N ILE A 288 -19.64 2.71 -2.20
CA ILE A 288 -20.28 1.41 -1.90
C ILE A 288 -21.01 1.49 -0.56
N GLU A 289 -20.38 2.05 0.46
CA GLU A 289 -20.97 2.22 1.79
C GLU A 289 -22.28 3.02 1.71
N LYS A 290 -22.27 4.16 1.01
CA LYS A 290 -23.46 5.01 0.79
C LYS A 290 -24.54 4.28 -0.02
N LEU A 291 -24.14 3.54 -1.08
CA LEU A 291 -25.06 2.78 -1.94
C LEU A 291 -25.85 1.75 -1.13
N LEU A 292 -25.22 1.12 -0.14
CA LEU A 292 -25.84 0.04 0.64
C LEU A 292 -26.71 0.52 1.78
N VAL A 293 -26.62 1.78 2.21
CA VAL A 293 -27.50 2.34 3.25
C VAL A 293 -28.95 2.27 2.81
N GLY A 294 -29.83 1.78 3.69
CA GLY A 294 -31.26 1.61 3.44
C GLY A 294 -31.63 0.32 2.70
N SER A 295 -30.66 -0.49 2.23
CA SER A 295 -30.95 -1.84 1.73
C SER A 295 -31.25 -2.82 2.88
N ARG A 296 -31.93 -3.91 2.57
CA ARG A 296 -32.03 -5.03 3.53
C ARG A 296 -30.66 -5.68 3.69
N TYR A 297 -30.33 -6.09 4.90
CA TYR A 297 -29.15 -6.89 5.20
C TYR A 297 -29.37 -8.33 4.76
N GLU A 298 -29.52 -8.51 3.43
CA GLU A 298 -29.83 -9.77 2.78
C GLU A 298 -29.06 -9.86 1.45
N TYR A 299 -28.56 -11.05 1.12
CA TYR A 299 -27.69 -11.28 -0.04
C TYR A 299 -28.29 -10.75 -1.35
N LYS A 300 -29.57 -11.04 -1.59
CA LYS A 300 -30.26 -10.65 -2.84
C LYS A 300 -30.31 -9.13 -3.00
N ASP A 301 -30.73 -8.41 -1.96
CA ASP A 301 -30.88 -6.95 -1.97
C ASP A 301 -29.50 -6.27 -2.15
N VAL A 302 -28.49 -6.74 -1.40
CA VAL A 302 -27.13 -6.22 -1.50
C VAL A 302 -26.53 -6.48 -2.88
N LEU A 303 -26.71 -7.69 -3.43
CA LEU A 303 -26.22 -8.02 -4.77
C LEU A 303 -26.89 -7.17 -5.84
N GLU A 304 -28.22 -6.98 -5.80
CA GLU A 304 -28.95 -6.14 -6.74
C GLU A 304 -28.44 -4.69 -6.71
N ARG A 305 -28.16 -4.15 -5.52
CA ARG A 305 -27.58 -2.80 -5.39
C ARG A 305 -26.17 -2.75 -5.98
N LEU A 306 -25.32 -3.71 -5.66
CA LEU A 306 -23.94 -3.74 -6.16
C LEU A 306 -23.88 -3.89 -7.69
N LYS A 307 -24.84 -4.55 -8.32
CA LYS A 307 -24.94 -4.66 -9.78
C LYS A 307 -25.24 -3.35 -10.50
N THR A 308 -25.65 -2.30 -9.79
CA THR A 308 -25.89 -0.97 -10.39
C THR A 308 -24.62 -0.20 -10.67
N ILE A 309 -23.49 -0.68 -10.20
CA ILE A 309 -22.15 -0.07 -10.38
C ILE A 309 -21.13 -1.12 -10.78
N ASP A 310 -20.02 -0.68 -11.34
CA ASP A 310 -18.88 -1.57 -11.60
C ASP A 310 -18.05 -1.76 -10.31
N THR A 311 -18.31 -2.88 -9.61
CA THR A 311 -17.62 -3.22 -8.37
C THR A 311 -16.13 -3.49 -8.54
N SER A 312 -15.65 -3.79 -9.77
CA SER A 312 -14.24 -4.04 -10.04
C SER A 312 -13.37 -2.79 -9.83
N ASN A 313 -13.96 -1.60 -9.97
CA ASN A 313 -13.31 -0.34 -9.67
C ASN A 313 -12.98 -0.18 -8.18
N TYR A 314 -13.70 -0.84 -7.29
CA TYR A 314 -13.54 -0.75 -5.83
C TYR A 314 -12.82 -1.95 -5.23
N PHE A 315 -13.05 -3.13 -5.81
CA PHE A 315 -12.51 -4.41 -5.33
C PHE A 315 -11.89 -5.17 -6.51
N SER A 316 -10.72 -4.72 -6.95
CA SER A 316 -10.01 -5.32 -8.08
C SER A 316 -9.86 -6.83 -7.93
N ARG A 317 -10.13 -7.58 -9.00
CA ARG A 317 -10.05 -9.05 -9.05
C ARG A 317 -11.02 -9.79 -8.13
N MET A 318 -12.09 -9.13 -7.67
CA MET A 318 -13.21 -9.76 -6.96
C MET A 318 -14.48 -9.62 -7.78
N THR A 319 -15.31 -10.66 -7.78
CA THR A 319 -16.62 -10.58 -8.44
C THR A 319 -17.61 -9.84 -7.56
N THR A 320 -18.67 -9.29 -8.17
CA THR A 320 -19.77 -8.63 -7.43
C THR A 320 -20.42 -9.58 -6.44
N GLU A 321 -20.52 -10.86 -6.78
CA GLU A 321 -21.07 -11.92 -5.93
C GLU A 321 -20.17 -12.19 -4.71
N GLU A 322 -18.83 -12.18 -4.87
CA GLU A 322 -17.88 -12.32 -3.77
C GLU A 322 -17.99 -11.14 -2.81
N VAL A 323 -18.08 -9.92 -3.34
CA VAL A 323 -18.28 -8.71 -2.53
C VAL A 323 -19.60 -8.78 -1.75
N ALA A 324 -20.71 -9.13 -2.40
CA ALA A 324 -22.02 -9.28 -1.74
C ALA A 324 -21.98 -10.33 -0.63
N LYS A 325 -21.32 -11.49 -0.86
CA LYS A 325 -21.13 -12.53 0.15
C LYS A 325 -20.28 -12.04 1.32
N ALA A 326 -19.24 -11.26 1.07
CA ALA A 326 -18.41 -10.70 2.14
C ALA A 326 -19.21 -9.76 3.04
N ILE A 327 -20.24 -9.11 2.52
CA ILE A 327 -21.09 -8.18 3.29
C ILE A 327 -22.14 -8.91 4.13
N VAL A 328 -22.86 -9.89 3.57
CA VAL A 328 -24.10 -10.40 4.22
C VAL A 328 -24.24 -11.92 4.32
N ALA A 329 -23.42 -12.74 3.64
CA ALA A 329 -23.67 -14.19 3.56
C ALA A 329 -22.79 -15.04 4.49
#